data_0e6d808720521ed22168997bed1bcffd
#
_entry.id   0e6d808720521ed22168997bed1bcffd
#
_cell.length_a   1.000
_cell.length_b   1.000
_cell.length_c   1.000
_cell.angle_alpha   90.00
_cell.angle_beta   90.00
_cell.angle_gamma   90.00
#
_symmetry.space_group_name_H-M   'P 1'
#
loop_
_entity.id
_entity.type
_entity.pdbx_description
1 polymer ?
#
loop_
_entity_poly.entity_id
_entity_poly.type
_entity_poly.pdbx_seq_one_letter_code
_entity_poly.pdbx_strand_id
1 'polypeptide(L)'
;SAGKKLPFLGCGQVPAGELTVQEMTPESFEGVDIALFSCGAGVSKEMREAVAAAGAVMIDNSSAFRMDEDVPLVVPEVNPGDVAWHNGVIANPNCSTIQMVVALKPLYDLSRIKRVVVSTYQAASGAGAPAMAELYDQTKEFLDGKSDDELTVSAFQHRIAFNCIPHIDKFLEDDSTKEEWKMVVETKKIMGDEGIKVAATCVRVPVLRCHAEAVYVEFQDEVGVEAARAALEAFPGIVVMDDCATNTYPMPGLLAGTNETYVGRLRRDDTVDHGL
;
A
#
# COMPACT_ATOMS: atom_id res chain seq x y z
N SER A 1 17.73 12.96 -14.85
CA SER A 1 16.80 12.04 -15.54
C SER A 1 16.21 12.64 -16.80
N ALA A 2 16.18 13.96 -16.96
CA ALA A 2 15.72 14.65 -18.17
C ALA A 2 16.48 14.15 -19.41
N GLY A 3 15.78 14.00 -20.53
CA GLY A 3 16.31 13.44 -21.78
C GLY A 3 16.32 11.92 -21.87
N LYS A 4 16.07 11.19 -20.76
CA LYS A 4 15.96 9.74 -20.81
C LYS A 4 14.68 9.32 -21.54
N LYS A 5 14.82 8.39 -22.46
CA LYS A 5 13.70 7.79 -23.18
C LYS A 5 13.24 6.53 -22.49
N LEU A 6 11.94 6.39 -22.30
CA LEU A 6 11.31 5.23 -21.66
C LEU A 6 10.25 4.65 -22.58
N PRO A 7 10.21 3.32 -22.76
CA PRO A 7 9.14 2.67 -23.48
C PRO A 7 7.81 2.86 -22.72
N PHE A 8 6.75 3.09 -23.48
CA PHE A 8 5.38 3.16 -22.99
C PHE A 8 4.56 2.06 -23.66
N LEU A 9 3.93 1.21 -22.86
CA LEU A 9 3.21 0.03 -23.38
C LEU A 9 1.85 0.33 -24.00
N GLY A 10 1.39 1.57 -23.93
CA GLY A 10 0.04 1.97 -24.32
C GLY A 10 -0.98 1.72 -23.22
N CYS A 11 -2.09 2.45 -23.25
CA CYS A 11 -3.22 2.28 -22.36
C CYS A 11 -4.51 2.73 -23.05
N GLY A 12 -5.54 1.90 -23.04
CA GLY A 12 -6.80 2.19 -23.68
C GLY A 12 -6.62 2.50 -25.18
N GLN A 13 -6.96 3.72 -25.62
CA GLN A 13 -6.82 4.16 -27.02
C GLN A 13 -5.43 4.74 -27.33
N VAL A 14 -4.56 4.88 -26.33
CA VAL A 14 -3.20 5.41 -26.52
C VAL A 14 -2.27 4.27 -26.94
N PRO A 15 -1.68 4.32 -28.17
CA PRO A 15 -0.80 3.25 -28.63
C PRO A 15 0.51 3.22 -27.84
N ALA A 16 1.16 2.07 -27.85
CA ALA A 16 2.51 1.93 -27.31
C ALA A 16 3.48 2.87 -28.04
N GLY A 17 4.49 3.37 -27.34
CA GLY A 17 5.46 4.30 -27.89
C GLY A 17 6.64 4.54 -26.97
N GLU A 18 7.31 5.66 -27.17
CA GLU A 18 8.44 6.10 -26.36
C GLU A 18 8.15 7.50 -25.81
N LEU A 19 8.36 7.68 -24.51
CA LEU A 19 8.25 8.96 -23.83
C LEU A 19 9.64 9.47 -23.45
N THR A 20 9.89 10.75 -23.67
CA THR A 20 11.10 11.41 -23.19
C THR A 20 10.82 12.05 -21.84
N VAL A 21 11.59 11.68 -20.83
CA VAL A 21 11.52 12.31 -19.50
C VAL A 21 11.95 13.76 -19.62
N GLN A 22 11.11 14.68 -19.16
CA GLN A 22 11.40 16.11 -19.09
C GLN A 22 11.75 16.53 -17.66
N GLU A 23 12.40 17.68 -17.53
CA GLU A 23 12.55 18.32 -16.22
C GLU A 23 11.18 18.88 -15.80
N MET A 24 10.83 18.66 -14.54
CA MET A 24 9.58 19.17 -13.99
C MET A 24 9.80 20.63 -13.52
N THR A 25 9.05 21.53 -14.13
CA THR A 25 9.03 22.96 -13.77
C THR A 25 7.57 23.38 -13.56
N PRO A 26 7.27 24.56 -12.99
CA PRO A 26 5.91 25.06 -12.87
C PRO A 26 5.14 25.08 -14.21
N GLU A 27 5.82 25.42 -15.30
CA GLU A 27 5.26 25.49 -16.65
C GLU A 27 4.90 24.10 -17.22
N SER A 28 5.44 23.03 -16.64
CA SER A 28 5.13 21.65 -17.04
C SER A 28 3.66 21.28 -16.85
N PHE A 29 2.93 22.06 -16.07
CA PHE A 29 1.51 21.80 -15.75
C PHE A 29 0.53 22.59 -16.60
N GLU A 30 1.00 23.46 -17.51
CA GLU A 30 0.12 24.19 -18.44
C GLU A 30 -0.68 23.23 -19.32
N GLY A 31 -2.02 23.34 -19.28
CA GLY A 31 -2.93 22.48 -20.04
C GLY A 31 -3.07 21.05 -19.52
N VAL A 32 -2.59 20.78 -18.30
CA VAL A 32 -2.76 19.49 -17.60
C VAL A 32 -4.02 19.55 -16.74
N ASP A 33 -4.91 18.56 -16.88
CA ASP A 33 -6.10 18.43 -16.04
C ASP A 33 -5.78 17.64 -14.74
N ILE A 34 -4.98 16.58 -14.85
CA ILE A 34 -4.62 15.69 -13.72
C ILE A 34 -3.12 15.44 -13.74
N ALA A 35 -2.47 15.69 -12.61
CA ALA A 35 -1.04 15.43 -12.40
C ALA A 35 -0.82 14.31 -11.38
N LEU A 36 -0.26 13.17 -11.81
CA LEU A 36 0.06 12.04 -10.94
C LEU A 36 1.46 12.21 -10.35
N PHE A 37 1.55 12.31 -9.03
CA PHE A 37 2.79 12.51 -8.30
C PHE A 37 3.25 11.23 -7.58
N SER A 38 4.50 10.82 -7.83
CA SER A 38 5.19 9.74 -7.13
C SER A 38 6.69 10.04 -6.99
N CYS A 39 7.04 11.30 -6.79
CA CYS A 39 8.40 11.83 -6.77
C CYS A 39 8.93 12.13 -5.36
N GLY A 40 8.17 11.74 -4.33
CA GLY A 40 8.50 11.94 -2.92
C GLY A 40 7.91 13.23 -2.34
N ALA A 41 7.74 13.24 -1.00
CA ALA A 41 7.00 14.26 -0.27
C ALA A 41 7.56 15.68 -0.42
N GLY A 42 8.90 15.83 -0.54
CA GLY A 42 9.53 17.14 -0.73
C GLY A 42 9.09 17.81 -2.02
N VAL A 43 9.20 17.08 -3.12
CA VAL A 43 8.82 17.57 -4.46
C VAL A 43 7.31 17.80 -4.56
N SER A 44 6.51 16.92 -3.99
CA SER A 44 5.04 17.09 -3.97
C SER A 44 4.65 18.40 -3.27
N LYS A 45 5.27 18.71 -2.13
CA LYS A 45 5.03 19.98 -1.40
C LYS A 45 5.48 21.20 -2.20
N GLU A 46 6.64 21.13 -2.85
CA GLU A 46 7.19 22.22 -3.66
C GLU A 46 6.30 22.56 -4.85
N MET A 47 5.71 21.53 -5.49
CA MET A 47 4.92 21.72 -6.71
C MET A 47 3.42 21.93 -6.48
N ARG A 48 2.92 21.81 -5.26
CA ARG A 48 1.48 21.97 -4.95
C ARG A 48 0.89 23.26 -5.51
N GLU A 49 1.56 24.39 -5.27
CA GLU A 49 1.07 25.70 -5.73
C GLU A 49 1.11 25.83 -7.25
N ALA A 50 2.15 25.30 -7.89
CA ALA A 50 2.28 25.35 -9.36
C ALA A 50 1.18 24.52 -10.04
N VAL A 51 0.89 23.33 -9.53
CA VAL A 51 -0.20 22.48 -10.05
C VAL A 51 -1.55 23.18 -9.87
N ALA A 52 -1.80 23.75 -8.70
CA ALA A 52 -3.04 24.47 -8.42
C ALA A 52 -3.19 25.74 -9.31
N ALA A 53 -2.11 26.49 -9.54
CA ALA A 53 -2.11 27.68 -10.41
C ALA A 53 -2.39 27.32 -11.88
N ALA A 54 -2.00 26.15 -12.34
CA ALA A 54 -2.32 25.62 -13.66
C ALA A 54 -3.78 25.13 -13.79
N GLY A 55 -4.53 25.04 -12.68
CA GLY A 55 -5.89 24.51 -12.64
C GLY A 55 -5.97 22.98 -12.66
N ALA A 56 -4.84 22.28 -12.51
CA ALA A 56 -4.78 20.84 -12.49
C ALA A 56 -5.10 20.26 -11.08
N VAL A 57 -5.55 19.02 -11.05
CA VAL A 57 -5.70 18.25 -9.80
C VAL A 57 -4.46 17.38 -9.59
N MET A 58 -3.80 17.55 -8.44
CA MET A 58 -2.69 16.71 -8.01
C MET A 58 -3.24 15.43 -7.37
N ILE A 59 -2.86 14.26 -7.90
CA ILE A 59 -3.06 12.97 -7.22
C ILE A 59 -1.69 12.52 -6.71
N ASP A 60 -1.49 12.61 -5.39
CA ASP A 60 -0.18 12.43 -4.76
C ASP A 60 -0.05 11.08 -4.05
N ASN A 61 0.89 10.26 -4.52
CA ASN A 61 1.24 8.96 -3.91
C ASN A 61 2.23 9.10 -2.73
N SER A 62 2.78 10.29 -2.49
CA SER A 62 3.69 10.49 -1.35
C SER A 62 2.93 10.60 -0.03
N SER A 63 3.66 10.67 1.07
CA SER A 63 3.06 10.93 2.39
C SER A 63 2.88 12.42 2.71
N ALA A 64 3.04 13.31 1.72
CA ALA A 64 3.11 14.76 1.95
C ALA A 64 1.83 15.33 2.57
N PHE A 65 0.68 14.89 2.09
CA PHE A 65 -0.62 15.52 2.34
C PHE A 65 -1.66 14.59 2.96
N ARG A 66 -1.32 13.32 3.21
CA ARG A 66 -2.28 12.29 3.64
C ARG A 66 -3.07 12.67 4.89
N MET A 67 -2.46 13.39 5.82
CA MET A 67 -3.07 13.77 7.08
C MET A 67 -3.50 15.24 7.13
N ASP A 68 -3.36 15.99 6.03
CA ASP A 68 -3.87 17.35 5.94
C ASP A 68 -5.41 17.33 5.96
N GLU A 69 -6.02 18.24 6.71
CA GLU A 69 -7.47 18.27 6.89
C GLU A 69 -8.21 18.68 5.60
N ASP A 70 -7.57 19.50 4.76
CA ASP A 70 -8.09 19.98 3.49
C ASP A 70 -7.81 19.07 2.29
N VAL A 71 -7.23 17.86 2.55
CA VAL A 71 -6.88 16.91 1.51
C VAL A 71 -7.55 15.57 1.78
N PRO A 72 -8.41 15.07 0.88
CA PRO A 72 -8.98 13.74 0.99
C PRO A 72 -7.91 12.66 0.80
N LEU A 73 -7.99 11.63 1.63
CA LEU A 73 -7.18 10.42 1.54
C LEU A 73 -8.07 9.31 0.97
N VAL A 74 -7.87 8.97 -0.31
CA VAL A 74 -8.87 8.20 -1.06
C VAL A 74 -8.40 6.82 -1.44
N VAL A 75 -9.24 5.84 -1.15
CA VAL A 75 -9.25 4.50 -1.76
C VAL A 75 -10.57 4.37 -2.52
N PRO A 76 -10.58 4.34 -3.85
CA PRO A 76 -11.81 4.42 -4.65
C PRO A 76 -12.84 3.35 -4.31
N GLU A 77 -12.43 2.17 -3.90
CA GLU A 77 -13.30 1.07 -3.49
C GLU A 77 -13.94 1.31 -2.11
N VAL A 78 -13.36 2.17 -1.26
CA VAL A 78 -13.76 2.36 0.14
C VAL A 78 -14.52 3.66 0.34
N ASN A 79 -13.93 4.77 -0.07
CA ASN A 79 -14.46 6.12 0.15
C ASN A 79 -14.45 7.02 -1.10
N PRO A 80 -15.00 6.54 -2.26
CA PRO A 80 -14.97 7.31 -3.51
C PRO A 80 -15.63 8.67 -3.41
N GLY A 81 -16.62 8.83 -2.53
CA GLY A 81 -17.30 10.11 -2.29
C GLY A 81 -16.39 11.24 -1.81
N ASP A 82 -15.28 10.90 -1.17
CA ASP A 82 -14.33 11.88 -0.63
C ASP A 82 -13.60 12.66 -1.72
N VAL A 83 -13.54 12.14 -2.94
CA VAL A 83 -13.02 12.89 -4.09
C VAL A 83 -13.75 14.22 -4.28
N ALA A 84 -15.04 14.30 -3.94
CA ALA A 84 -15.87 15.49 -4.21
C ALA A 84 -15.43 16.75 -3.42
N TRP A 85 -14.72 16.60 -2.29
CA TRP A 85 -14.31 17.73 -1.46
C TRP A 85 -12.82 18.08 -1.58
N HIS A 86 -12.09 17.52 -2.59
CA HIS A 86 -10.70 17.88 -2.81
C HIS A 86 -10.51 19.37 -3.06
N ASN A 87 -9.45 19.95 -2.53
CA ASN A 87 -9.04 21.34 -2.77
C ASN A 87 -7.76 21.36 -3.64
N GLY A 88 -7.89 20.79 -4.85
CA GLY A 88 -6.80 20.68 -5.83
C GLY A 88 -5.81 19.53 -5.56
N VAL A 89 -5.89 18.85 -4.42
CA VAL A 89 -5.02 17.71 -4.09
C VAL A 89 -5.86 16.54 -3.60
N ILE A 90 -5.55 15.33 -4.09
CA ILE A 90 -6.08 14.06 -3.60
C ILE A 90 -4.88 13.21 -3.18
N ALA A 91 -4.85 12.75 -1.94
CA ALA A 91 -3.78 11.89 -1.44
C ALA A 91 -4.11 10.41 -1.67
N ASN A 92 -3.12 9.66 -2.16
CA ASN A 92 -3.15 8.21 -2.24
C ASN A 92 -2.51 7.62 -0.97
N PRO A 93 -3.15 6.66 -0.30
CA PRO A 93 -2.69 6.15 0.99
C PRO A 93 -1.39 5.32 0.92
N ASN A 94 -0.95 4.87 2.07
CA ASN A 94 0.13 3.89 2.22
C ASN A 94 -0.25 2.55 1.58
N CYS A 95 0.72 1.88 0.95
CA CYS A 95 0.51 0.64 0.21
C CYS A 95 -0.10 -0.50 1.05
N SER A 96 0.36 -0.67 2.29
CA SER A 96 -0.21 -1.68 3.19
C SER A 96 -1.60 -1.26 3.69
N THR A 97 -1.81 0.02 3.96
CA THR A 97 -3.14 0.52 4.35
C THR A 97 -4.19 0.28 3.27
N ILE A 98 -3.87 0.55 1.99
CA ILE A 98 -4.84 0.41 0.88
C ILE A 98 -5.41 -1.00 0.83
N GLN A 99 -4.56 -2.02 0.71
CA GLN A 99 -5.02 -3.41 0.58
C GLN A 99 -5.80 -3.87 1.82
N MET A 100 -5.37 -3.43 3.01
CA MET A 100 -6.07 -3.75 4.26
C MET A 100 -7.48 -3.14 4.28
N VAL A 101 -7.64 -1.84 4.02
CA VAL A 101 -8.96 -1.20 4.11
C VAL A 101 -9.92 -1.66 3.01
N VAL A 102 -9.41 -2.04 1.83
CA VAL A 102 -10.23 -2.67 0.79
C VAL A 102 -10.83 -3.99 1.30
N ALA A 103 -10.01 -4.84 1.94
CA ALA A 103 -10.50 -6.08 2.53
C ALA A 103 -11.41 -5.86 3.75
N LEU A 104 -11.16 -4.82 4.55
CA LEU A 104 -11.96 -4.51 5.74
C LEU A 104 -13.32 -3.88 5.42
N LYS A 105 -13.45 -3.13 4.32
CA LYS A 105 -14.67 -2.36 4.03
C LYS A 105 -15.93 -3.23 3.94
N PRO A 106 -15.99 -4.30 3.13
CA PRO A 106 -17.19 -5.15 3.08
C PRO A 106 -17.50 -5.85 4.42
N LEU A 107 -16.49 -6.10 5.23
CA LEU A 107 -16.67 -6.69 6.57
C LEU A 107 -17.21 -5.65 7.56
N TYR A 108 -16.71 -4.41 7.50
CA TYR A 108 -17.21 -3.28 8.29
C TYR A 108 -18.67 -2.98 8.01
N ASP A 109 -19.12 -3.15 6.77
CA ASP A 109 -20.51 -2.94 6.36
C ASP A 109 -21.46 -4.01 6.92
N LEU A 110 -20.95 -5.20 7.29
CA LEU A 110 -21.71 -6.22 8.00
C LEU A 110 -21.83 -5.91 9.51
N SER A 111 -20.76 -5.51 10.14
CA SER A 111 -20.71 -5.07 11.52
C SER A 111 -19.51 -4.16 11.76
N ARG A 112 -19.71 -3.11 12.56
CA ARG A 112 -18.64 -2.16 12.90
C ARG A 112 -17.41 -2.88 13.45
N ILE A 113 -16.24 -2.57 12.93
CA ILE A 113 -14.97 -3.09 13.42
C ILE A 113 -14.55 -2.30 14.66
N LYS A 114 -14.31 -3.00 15.74
CA LYS A 114 -13.78 -2.46 17.01
C LYS A 114 -12.26 -2.43 17.02
N ARG A 115 -11.65 -3.51 16.52
CA ARG A 115 -10.20 -3.69 16.60
C ARG A 115 -9.68 -4.47 15.39
N VAL A 116 -8.51 -4.06 14.91
CA VAL A 116 -7.71 -4.75 13.90
C VAL A 116 -6.32 -5.02 14.50
N VAL A 117 -5.84 -6.24 14.35
CA VAL A 117 -4.43 -6.60 14.59
C VAL A 117 -3.86 -7.07 13.28
N VAL A 118 -2.81 -6.43 12.81
CA VAL A 118 -2.21 -6.75 11.52
C VAL A 118 -0.71 -6.94 11.63
N SER A 119 -0.21 -8.02 11.01
CA SER A 119 1.20 -8.20 10.73
C SER A 119 1.41 -8.19 9.23
N THR A 120 2.28 -7.30 8.74
CA THR A 120 2.56 -7.21 7.32
C THR A 120 3.77 -8.03 6.92
N TYR A 121 3.76 -8.53 5.70
CA TYR A 121 4.89 -9.19 5.01
C TYR A 121 5.18 -8.37 3.75
N GLN A 122 5.97 -7.29 3.92
CA GLN A 122 6.15 -6.29 2.87
C GLN A 122 7.35 -6.63 1.96
N ALA A 123 7.07 -6.66 0.68
CA ALA A 123 8.07 -6.94 -0.36
C ALA A 123 9.10 -5.81 -0.49
N ALA A 124 10.28 -6.15 -1.01
CA ALA A 124 11.37 -5.22 -1.26
C ALA A 124 10.99 -4.05 -2.18
N SER A 125 10.05 -4.27 -3.11
CA SER A 125 9.57 -3.24 -4.05
C SER A 125 9.01 -1.97 -3.36
N GLY A 126 8.48 -2.10 -2.13
CA GLY A 126 8.00 -0.95 -1.36
C GLY A 126 9.11 0.06 -1.00
N ALA A 127 10.37 -0.37 -0.99
CA ALA A 127 11.54 0.49 -0.83
C ALA A 127 12.20 0.86 -2.18
N GLY A 128 11.56 0.55 -3.30
CA GLY A 128 11.97 0.96 -4.63
C GLY A 128 12.90 0.00 -5.36
N ALA A 129 13.31 0.38 -6.56
CA ALA A 129 14.15 -0.45 -7.43
C ALA A 129 15.53 -0.79 -6.82
N PRO A 130 16.23 0.12 -6.10
CA PRO A 130 17.47 -0.24 -5.42
C PRO A 130 17.32 -1.37 -4.41
N ALA A 131 16.23 -1.38 -3.65
CA ALA A 131 15.96 -2.43 -2.66
C ALA A 131 15.67 -3.80 -3.29
N MET A 132 14.99 -3.84 -4.44
CA MET A 132 14.83 -5.06 -5.21
C MET A 132 16.15 -5.57 -5.77
N ALA A 133 17.01 -4.68 -6.26
CA ALA A 133 18.34 -5.03 -6.73
C ALA A 133 19.19 -5.58 -5.58
N GLU A 134 19.19 -4.93 -4.43
CA GLU A 134 19.91 -5.39 -3.24
C GLU A 134 19.46 -6.80 -2.81
N LEU A 135 18.16 -7.09 -2.74
CA LEU A 135 17.67 -8.43 -2.44
C LEU A 135 18.21 -9.47 -3.44
N TYR A 136 18.19 -9.14 -4.72
CA TYR A 136 18.69 -10.02 -5.77
C TYR A 136 20.20 -10.26 -5.66
N ASP A 137 20.97 -9.18 -5.47
CA ASP A 137 22.43 -9.25 -5.40
C ASP A 137 22.90 -9.95 -4.12
N GLN A 138 22.31 -9.66 -2.97
CA GLN A 138 22.59 -10.38 -1.71
C GLN A 138 22.28 -11.88 -1.82
N THR A 139 21.20 -12.25 -2.53
CA THR A 139 20.88 -13.66 -2.75
C THR A 139 21.99 -14.35 -3.52
N LYS A 140 22.52 -13.73 -4.57
CA LYS A 140 23.65 -14.23 -5.34
C LYS A 140 24.93 -14.31 -4.49
N GLU A 141 25.25 -13.23 -3.81
CA GLU A 141 26.44 -13.14 -2.94
C GLU A 141 26.43 -14.26 -1.87
N PHE A 142 25.27 -14.50 -1.26
CA PHE A 142 25.10 -15.57 -0.27
C PHE A 142 25.30 -16.97 -0.89
N LEU A 143 24.73 -17.21 -2.08
CA LEU A 143 24.91 -18.49 -2.80
C LEU A 143 26.34 -18.70 -3.30
N ASP A 144 27.08 -17.63 -3.57
CA ASP A 144 28.50 -17.64 -3.93
C ASP A 144 29.42 -17.87 -2.70
N GLY A 145 28.84 -18.02 -1.50
CA GLY A 145 29.54 -18.39 -0.27
C GLY A 145 30.08 -17.24 0.54
N LYS A 146 29.66 -15.99 0.29
CA LYS A 146 30.00 -14.86 1.14
C LYS A 146 29.36 -15.02 2.54
N SER A 147 30.13 -14.66 3.56
CA SER A 147 29.62 -14.55 4.93
C SER A 147 28.68 -13.35 5.09
N ASP A 148 27.88 -13.32 6.15
CA ASP A 148 26.94 -12.25 6.43
C ASP A 148 27.58 -10.86 6.46
N ASP A 149 28.83 -10.76 6.96
CA ASP A 149 29.57 -9.50 7.05
C ASP A 149 30.08 -8.99 5.69
N GLU A 150 30.14 -9.88 4.68
CA GLU A 150 30.62 -9.55 3.33
C GLU A 150 29.48 -9.19 2.38
N LEU A 151 28.21 -9.38 2.79
CA LEU A 151 27.05 -9.05 1.96
C LEU A 151 26.88 -7.53 1.87
N THR A 152 26.50 -7.07 0.68
CA THR A 152 26.23 -5.65 0.45
C THR A 152 24.91 -5.25 1.09
N VAL A 153 24.93 -4.34 2.06
CA VAL A 153 23.76 -3.74 2.71
C VAL A 153 23.77 -2.24 2.45
N SER A 154 22.79 -1.71 1.74
CA SER A 154 22.75 -0.31 1.32
C SER A 154 21.34 0.32 1.33
N ALA A 155 20.31 -0.39 0.88
CA ALA A 155 18.93 0.08 0.84
C ALA A 155 18.15 -0.25 2.11
N PHE A 156 18.54 -1.31 2.81
CA PHE A 156 17.95 -1.73 4.08
C PHE A 156 18.91 -1.51 5.24
N GLN A 157 18.40 -1.62 6.47
CA GLN A 157 19.20 -1.49 7.69
C GLN A 157 20.02 -2.77 7.98
N HIS A 158 19.56 -3.91 7.47
CA HIS A 158 20.16 -5.22 7.65
C HIS A 158 20.04 -6.03 6.36
N ARG A 159 20.76 -7.15 6.29
CA ARG A 159 20.59 -8.13 5.23
C ARG A 159 19.12 -8.51 5.09
N ILE A 160 18.59 -8.44 3.86
CA ILE A 160 17.21 -8.86 3.55
C ILE A 160 17.16 -10.27 2.95
N ALA A 161 18.18 -10.71 2.19
CA ALA A 161 18.20 -12.06 1.64
C ALA A 161 18.12 -13.11 2.76
N PHE A 162 17.14 -14.00 2.67
CA PHE A 162 16.84 -15.04 3.67
C PHE A 162 16.62 -14.52 5.09
N ASN A 163 16.08 -13.32 5.23
CA ASN A 163 15.86 -12.68 6.53
C ASN A 163 14.52 -11.92 6.57
N CYS A 164 14.01 -11.65 7.79
CA CYS A 164 12.88 -10.77 8.05
C CYS A 164 13.36 -9.58 8.89
N ILE A 165 13.03 -8.37 8.47
CA ILE A 165 13.43 -7.14 9.16
C ILE A 165 12.15 -6.50 9.75
N PRO A 166 11.92 -6.56 11.09
CA PRO A 166 10.75 -5.98 11.74
C PRO A 166 10.91 -4.46 11.94
N HIS A 167 11.29 -3.77 10.88
CA HIS A 167 11.55 -2.34 10.88
C HIS A 167 11.37 -1.76 9.49
N ILE A 168 10.33 -0.96 9.29
CA ILE A 168 10.07 -0.24 8.05
C ILE A 168 9.86 1.24 8.37
N ASP A 169 10.59 2.14 7.67
CA ASP A 169 10.63 3.58 7.90
C ASP A 169 11.34 3.91 9.25
N LYS A 170 11.09 5.04 9.86
CA LYS A 170 11.76 5.53 11.07
C LYS A 170 11.01 5.08 12.32
N PHE A 171 11.73 4.83 13.40
CA PHE A 171 11.13 4.72 14.74
C PHE A 171 10.60 6.07 15.21
N LEU A 172 9.49 6.03 15.90
CA LEU A 172 8.86 7.13 16.61
C LEU A 172 9.21 7.07 18.12
N GLU A 173 8.75 8.04 18.89
CA GLU A 173 9.06 8.17 20.32
C GLU A 173 8.48 7.03 21.18
N ASP A 174 7.47 6.33 20.70
CA ASP A 174 6.79 5.20 21.35
C ASP A 174 7.32 3.83 20.89
N ASP A 175 8.49 3.81 20.23
CA ASP A 175 9.12 2.63 19.65
C ASP A 175 8.32 1.97 18.49
N SER A 176 7.18 2.53 18.08
CA SER A 176 6.53 2.14 16.82
C SER A 176 7.29 2.71 15.63
N THR A 177 7.08 2.13 14.45
CA THR A 177 7.62 2.71 13.22
C THR A 177 6.61 3.67 12.58
N LYS A 178 7.12 4.62 11.79
CA LYS A 178 6.26 5.52 11.01
C LYS A 178 5.36 4.75 10.05
N GLU A 179 5.79 3.60 9.57
CA GLU A 179 4.97 2.72 8.71
C GLU A 179 3.75 2.18 9.49
N GLU A 180 3.95 1.71 10.71
CA GLU A 180 2.88 1.25 11.60
C GLU A 180 1.93 2.39 11.98
N TRP A 181 2.48 3.56 12.30
CA TRP A 181 1.68 4.76 12.55
C TRP A 181 0.77 5.13 11.36
N LYS A 182 1.30 5.07 10.11
CA LYS A 182 0.49 5.31 8.90
C LYS A 182 -0.71 4.36 8.84
N MET A 183 -0.50 3.07 9.07
CA MET A 183 -1.59 2.09 9.07
C MET A 183 -2.67 2.43 10.09
N VAL A 184 -2.30 2.93 11.26
CA VAL A 184 -3.26 3.34 12.30
C VAL A 184 -4.07 4.56 11.87
N VAL A 185 -3.41 5.66 11.52
CA VAL A 185 -4.09 6.94 11.29
C VAL A 185 -4.80 7.00 9.94
N GLU A 186 -4.19 6.40 8.90
CA GLU A 186 -4.78 6.38 7.57
C GLU A 186 -6.03 5.49 7.53
N THR A 187 -6.03 4.34 8.22
CA THR A 187 -7.22 3.47 8.33
C THR A 187 -8.41 4.25 8.91
N LYS A 188 -8.21 4.99 10.00
CA LYS A 188 -9.26 5.79 10.62
C LYS A 188 -9.81 6.85 9.68
N LYS A 189 -8.93 7.59 9.02
CA LYS A 189 -9.30 8.65 8.08
C LYS A 189 -10.09 8.09 6.89
N ILE A 190 -9.62 7.00 6.27
CA ILE A 190 -10.25 6.38 5.10
C ILE A 190 -11.61 5.75 5.46
N MET A 191 -11.67 5.04 6.61
CA MET A 191 -12.90 4.38 7.07
C MET A 191 -13.91 5.37 7.69
N GLY A 192 -13.48 6.63 7.96
CA GLY A 192 -14.33 7.64 8.62
C GLY A 192 -14.71 7.26 10.05
N ASP A 193 -13.90 6.45 10.74
CA ASP A 193 -14.19 5.98 12.10
C ASP A 193 -12.95 6.05 13.00
N GLU A 194 -12.87 7.11 13.80
CA GLU A 194 -11.80 7.31 14.80
C GLU A 194 -11.80 6.25 15.92
N GLY A 195 -12.90 5.52 16.09
CA GLY A 195 -13.04 4.51 17.15
C GLY A 195 -12.41 3.16 16.80
N ILE A 196 -11.99 2.93 15.56
CA ILE A 196 -11.29 1.69 15.19
C ILE A 196 -9.92 1.66 15.87
N LYS A 197 -9.65 0.60 16.63
CA LYS A 197 -8.35 0.36 17.25
C LYS A 197 -7.50 -0.49 16.30
N VAL A 198 -6.36 0.01 15.87
CA VAL A 198 -5.43 -0.72 15.00
C VAL A 198 -4.12 -0.96 15.72
N ALA A 199 -3.64 -2.20 15.73
CA ALA A 199 -2.30 -2.57 16.17
C ALA A 199 -1.58 -3.21 14.97
N ALA A 200 -0.52 -2.57 14.50
CA ALA A 200 0.24 -2.99 13.34
C ALA A 200 1.67 -3.37 13.73
N THR A 201 2.21 -4.42 13.09
CA THR A 201 3.64 -4.73 13.08
C THR A 201 4.08 -4.89 11.64
N CYS A 202 4.96 -4.01 11.18
CA CYS A 202 5.39 -3.96 9.79
C CYS A 202 6.73 -4.66 9.59
N VAL A 203 6.74 -5.74 8.79
CA VAL A 203 7.93 -6.57 8.57
C VAL A 203 8.31 -6.57 7.09
N ARG A 204 9.57 -6.26 6.80
CA ARG A 204 10.16 -6.45 5.46
C ARG A 204 10.57 -7.90 5.30
N VAL A 205 10.14 -8.53 4.21
CA VAL A 205 10.43 -9.95 3.89
C VAL A 205 11.17 -10.07 2.56
N PRO A 206 11.90 -11.18 2.32
CA PRO A 206 12.68 -11.37 1.11
C PRO A 206 11.81 -11.79 -0.10
N VAL A 207 10.81 -10.99 -0.38
CA VAL A 207 9.90 -11.09 -1.51
C VAL A 207 10.12 -9.88 -2.42
N LEU A 208 10.22 -10.08 -3.72
CA LEU A 208 10.54 -9.00 -4.64
C LEU A 208 9.39 -7.99 -4.78
N ARG A 209 8.15 -8.47 -4.98
CA ARG A 209 6.96 -7.65 -5.23
C ARG A 209 5.73 -8.22 -4.57
N CYS A 210 4.73 -7.39 -4.35
CA CYS A 210 3.45 -7.68 -3.73
C CYS A 210 3.55 -7.86 -2.21
N HIS A 211 2.83 -7.04 -1.48
CA HIS A 211 2.73 -7.15 -0.02
C HIS A 211 1.68 -8.19 0.37
N ALA A 212 1.86 -8.81 1.52
CA ALA A 212 0.86 -9.66 2.14
C ALA A 212 0.67 -9.27 3.60
N GLU A 213 -0.45 -9.64 4.17
CA GLU A 213 -0.82 -9.31 5.55
C GLU A 213 -1.56 -10.46 6.20
N ALA A 214 -1.30 -10.68 7.50
CA ALA A 214 -2.16 -11.47 8.37
C ALA A 214 -2.98 -10.49 9.21
N VAL A 215 -4.30 -10.53 9.03
CA VAL A 215 -5.23 -9.57 9.65
C VAL A 215 -6.20 -10.31 10.55
N TYR A 216 -6.33 -9.85 11.80
CA TYR A 216 -7.33 -10.29 12.76
C TYR A 216 -8.26 -9.13 13.06
N VAL A 217 -9.56 -9.40 13.02
CA VAL A 217 -10.61 -8.38 13.15
C VAL A 217 -11.56 -8.75 14.25
N GLU A 218 -11.83 -7.82 15.17
CA GLU A 218 -12.87 -7.93 16.19
C GLU A 218 -14.03 -6.99 15.84
N PHE A 219 -15.22 -7.52 15.75
CA PHE A 219 -16.44 -6.78 15.41
C PHE A 219 -17.26 -6.40 16.65
N GLN A 220 -18.21 -5.49 16.45
CA GLN A 220 -19.19 -5.15 17.47
C GLN A 220 -20.19 -6.29 17.68
N ASP A 221 -20.67 -6.85 16.57
CA ASP A 221 -21.63 -7.94 16.55
C ASP A 221 -21.02 -9.15 15.80
N GLU A 222 -21.59 -10.33 15.97
CA GLU A 222 -21.08 -11.55 15.33
C GLU A 222 -21.18 -11.48 13.81
N VAL A 223 -20.06 -11.75 13.14
CA VAL A 223 -19.96 -11.91 11.68
C VAL A 223 -19.59 -13.36 11.38
N GLY A 224 -20.50 -14.10 10.78
CA GLY A 224 -20.24 -15.48 10.38
C GLY A 224 -19.27 -15.56 9.20
N VAL A 225 -18.44 -16.61 9.15
CA VAL A 225 -17.43 -16.82 8.08
C VAL A 225 -18.06 -16.82 6.70
N GLU A 226 -19.21 -17.47 6.53
CA GLU A 226 -19.91 -17.53 5.24
C GLU A 226 -20.46 -16.16 4.81
N ALA A 227 -20.99 -15.38 5.75
CA ALA A 227 -21.45 -14.01 5.47
C ALA A 227 -20.28 -13.11 5.09
N ALA A 228 -19.15 -13.22 5.79
CA ALA A 228 -17.91 -12.50 5.47
C ALA A 228 -17.40 -12.88 4.07
N ARG A 229 -17.36 -14.18 3.76
CA ARG A 229 -16.96 -14.67 2.43
C ARG A 229 -17.84 -14.09 1.32
N ALA A 230 -19.16 -14.17 1.47
CA ALA A 230 -20.10 -13.65 0.49
C ALA A 230 -19.96 -12.13 0.29
N ALA A 231 -19.72 -11.38 1.37
CA ALA A 231 -19.49 -9.94 1.28
C ALA A 231 -18.18 -9.60 0.54
N LEU A 232 -17.11 -10.34 0.81
CA LEU A 232 -15.82 -10.19 0.12
C LEU A 232 -15.92 -10.55 -1.37
N GLU A 233 -16.59 -11.65 -1.73
CA GLU A 233 -16.80 -12.08 -3.12
C GLU A 233 -17.63 -11.10 -3.94
N ALA A 234 -18.55 -10.40 -3.29
CA ALA A 234 -19.42 -9.40 -3.94
C ALA A 234 -18.75 -8.02 -4.07
N PHE A 235 -17.64 -7.77 -3.36
CA PHE A 235 -17.04 -6.44 -3.28
C PHE A 235 -16.09 -6.17 -4.47
N PRO A 236 -16.22 -5.01 -5.15
CA PRO A 236 -15.35 -4.67 -6.27
C PRO A 236 -13.90 -4.56 -5.85
N GLY A 237 -12.99 -5.04 -6.71
CA GLY A 237 -11.56 -5.01 -6.44
C GLY A 237 -11.04 -6.09 -5.49
N ILE A 238 -11.90 -7.03 -5.03
CA ILE A 238 -11.51 -8.19 -4.22
C ILE A 238 -11.66 -9.49 -5.02
N VAL A 239 -10.69 -10.37 -4.84
CA VAL A 239 -10.76 -11.77 -5.28
C VAL A 239 -10.57 -12.68 -4.07
N VAL A 240 -11.56 -13.52 -3.77
CA VAL A 240 -11.43 -14.54 -2.74
C VAL A 240 -10.73 -15.76 -3.32
N MET A 241 -9.56 -16.09 -2.78
CA MET A 241 -8.74 -17.25 -3.13
C MET A 241 -8.53 -18.07 -1.87
N ASP A 242 -9.44 -18.99 -1.56
CA ASP A 242 -9.50 -19.65 -0.26
C ASP A 242 -10.04 -21.08 -0.34
N ASP A 243 -9.23 -22.00 -0.85
CA ASP A 243 -9.50 -23.44 -0.83
C ASP A 243 -8.36 -24.19 -0.19
N CYS A 244 -8.55 -24.58 1.07
CA CYS A 244 -7.55 -25.33 1.83
C CYS A 244 -7.36 -26.78 1.32
N ALA A 245 -8.36 -27.36 0.65
CA ALA A 245 -8.25 -28.72 0.15
C ALA A 245 -7.31 -28.84 -1.05
N THR A 246 -7.24 -27.79 -1.86
CA THR A 246 -6.36 -27.70 -3.03
C THR A 246 -5.10 -26.84 -2.79
N ASN A 247 -4.87 -26.37 -1.56
CA ASN A 247 -3.79 -25.42 -1.20
C ASN A 247 -3.86 -24.12 -2.02
N THR A 248 -5.07 -23.64 -2.31
CA THR A 248 -5.30 -22.40 -3.05
C THR A 248 -5.53 -21.23 -2.09
N TYR A 249 -4.56 -20.33 -2.02
CA TYR A 249 -4.57 -19.13 -1.18
C TYR A 249 -3.67 -18.04 -1.77
N PRO A 250 -3.82 -16.77 -1.37
CA PRO A 250 -3.02 -15.67 -1.91
C PRO A 250 -1.54 -15.84 -1.58
N MET A 251 -0.69 -15.69 -2.59
CA MET A 251 0.77 -15.69 -2.44
C MET A 251 1.41 -14.60 -3.30
N PRO A 252 2.26 -13.71 -2.75
CA PRO A 252 2.88 -12.61 -3.47
C PRO A 252 3.54 -12.99 -4.79
N GLY A 253 4.24 -14.13 -4.81
CA GLY A 253 4.95 -14.61 -6.01
C GLY A 253 4.05 -14.97 -7.19
N LEU A 254 2.77 -15.26 -6.94
CA LEU A 254 1.78 -15.59 -7.98
C LEU A 254 0.96 -14.36 -8.41
N LEU A 255 0.79 -13.38 -7.51
CA LEU A 255 -0.16 -12.29 -7.68
C LEU A 255 0.50 -10.96 -8.06
N ALA A 256 1.83 -10.90 -8.06
CA ALA A 256 2.54 -9.70 -8.45
C ALA A 256 2.21 -9.28 -9.89
N GLY A 257 1.70 -8.05 -10.05
CA GLY A 257 1.31 -7.49 -11.34
C GLY A 257 -0.19 -7.56 -11.64
N THR A 258 -1.00 -8.12 -10.73
CA THR A 258 -2.46 -7.98 -10.78
C THR A 258 -2.90 -6.68 -10.10
N ASN A 259 -4.16 -6.28 -10.29
CA ASN A 259 -4.70 -5.04 -9.75
C ASN A 259 -5.60 -5.25 -8.52
N GLU A 260 -6.09 -6.48 -8.33
CA GLU A 260 -7.06 -6.82 -7.30
C GLU A 260 -6.38 -7.06 -5.95
N THR A 261 -7.13 -6.87 -4.87
CA THR A 261 -6.79 -7.31 -3.52
C THR A 261 -7.26 -8.76 -3.34
N TYR A 262 -6.35 -9.65 -3.02
CA TYR A 262 -6.67 -11.08 -2.83
C TYR A 262 -6.83 -11.39 -1.35
N VAL A 263 -7.92 -12.08 -1.01
CA VAL A 263 -8.24 -12.49 0.36
C VAL A 263 -8.34 -14.01 0.43
N GLY A 264 -7.80 -14.60 1.47
CA GLY A 264 -7.91 -16.03 1.72
C GLY A 264 -7.60 -16.38 3.17
N ARG A 265 -7.69 -17.67 3.50
CA ARG A 265 -7.51 -18.18 4.87
C ARG A 265 -8.52 -17.59 5.87
N LEU A 266 -9.74 -17.28 5.36
CA LEU A 266 -10.83 -16.73 6.14
C LEU A 266 -11.34 -17.79 7.14
N ARG A 267 -11.34 -17.45 8.40
CA ARG A 267 -11.74 -18.33 9.49
C ARG A 267 -12.13 -17.55 10.72
N ARG A 268 -12.91 -18.17 11.59
CA ARG A 268 -13.22 -17.61 12.90
C ARG A 268 -11.94 -17.49 13.75
N ASP A 269 -11.83 -16.39 14.47
CA ASP A 269 -10.88 -16.22 15.59
C ASP A 269 -11.63 -16.44 16.90
N ASP A 270 -11.41 -17.58 17.52
CA ASP A 270 -12.07 -17.98 18.79
C ASP A 270 -11.36 -17.35 20.02
N THR A 271 -10.37 -16.51 19.83
CA THR A 271 -9.66 -15.85 20.95
C THR A 271 -10.38 -14.57 21.41
N VAL A 272 -11.36 -14.09 20.64
CA VAL A 272 -12.24 -12.97 20.96
C VAL A 272 -13.69 -13.31 20.63
N ASP A 273 -14.65 -12.59 21.21
CA ASP A 273 -16.08 -12.93 21.10
C ASP A 273 -16.60 -12.89 19.65
N HIS A 274 -16.20 -11.89 18.89
CA HIS A 274 -16.68 -11.64 17.52
C HIS A 274 -15.50 -11.47 16.55
N GLY A 275 -14.64 -12.49 16.45
CA GLY A 275 -13.38 -12.44 15.71
C GLY A 275 -13.40 -13.19 14.36
N LEU A 276 -12.67 -12.64 13.40
CA LEU A 276 -12.27 -13.29 12.15
C LEU A 276 -10.77 -13.14 11.91
#